data_7859b40076ebb9ac3907cda460322da1
#
_entry.id   7859b40076ebb9ac3907cda460322da1
#
_cell.length_a   1.000
_cell.length_b   1.000
_cell.length_c   1.000
_cell.angle_alpha   90.00
_cell.angle_beta   90.00
_cell.angle_gamma   90.00
#
_symmetry.space_group_name_H-M   'P 1'
#
loop_
_entity.id
_entity.type
_entity.pdbx_description
1 polymer ?
#
loop_
_entity_poly.entity_id
_entity_poly.type
_entity_poly.pdbx_seq_one_letter_code
_entity_poly.pdbx_strand_id
1 'polypeptide(L)'
;LDRSSAASDVYKRQLYNMAGKDRALADAICAAVKESAPGAVLLALSGSEMVKAVQAIGLPVANEVFADRGYRPDGSLVPRGTPDAMIEDEDEAIARVIRMVTEGKVTANDGTDIAIQADSVCVHGDGPKALAFVEKIGAALQAAGVELKAF
;
A
#
# COMPACT_ATOMS: atom_id res chain seq x y z
N LEU A 1 16.74 18.78 12.45
CA LEU A 1 15.86 17.59 12.39
C LEU A 1 14.43 18.07 12.25
N ASP A 2 13.90 17.77 11.12
CA ASP A 2 12.65 18.27 10.61
C ASP A 2 11.47 17.70 11.41
N ARG A 3 10.92 18.52 12.31
CA ARG A 3 9.70 18.19 13.05
C ARG A 3 8.45 18.16 12.15
N SER A 4 8.57 18.66 10.91
CA SER A 4 7.47 18.69 9.95
C SER A 4 7.22 17.30 9.34
N SER A 5 8.25 16.46 9.19
CA SER A 5 8.11 15.13 8.61
C SER A 5 7.29 14.18 9.49
N ALA A 6 7.48 14.20 10.81
CA ALA A 6 6.73 13.34 11.73
C ALA A 6 5.24 13.74 11.81
N ALA A 7 4.94 15.06 11.81
CA ALA A 7 3.55 15.53 11.77
C ALA A 7 2.88 15.21 10.42
N SER A 8 3.60 15.37 9.33
CA SER A 8 3.19 15.02 7.98
C SER A 8 2.84 13.52 7.86
N ASP A 9 3.64 12.63 8.45
CA ASP A 9 3.38 11.19 8.45
C ASP A 9 2.12 10.80 9.23
N VAL A 10 1.84 11.45 10.36
CA VAL A 10 0.62 11.20 11.13
C VAL A 10 -0.63 11.60 10.33
N TYR A 11 -0.64 12.77 9.70
CA TYR A 11 -1.75 13.22 8.86
C TYR A 11 -1.90 12.36 7.60
N LYS A 12 -0.80 12.00 6.95
CA LYS A 12 -0.78 11.17 5.77
C LYS A 12 -1.41 9.78 6.02
N ARG A 13 -1.09 9.16 7.16
CA ARG A 13 -1.68 7.87 7.54
C ARG A 13 -3.19 7.95 7.79
N GLN A 14 -3.68 9.00 8.44
CA GLN A 14 -5.12 9.17 8.70
C GLN A 14 -5.88 9.47 7.41
N LEU A 15 -5.45 10.46 6.64
CA LEU A 15 -6.10 10.87 5.40
C LEU A 15 -6.13 9.73 4.38
N TYR A 16 -5.02 9.02 4.22
CA TYR A 16 -4.89 7.87 3.33
C TYR A 16 -5.90 6.76 3.67
N ASN A 17 -5.99 6.37 4.95
CA ASN A 17 -6.89 5.32 5.39
C ASN A 17 -8.37 5.75 5.33
N MET A 18 -8.66 7.01 5.62
CA MET A 18 -10.02 7.56 5.52
C MET A 18 -10.49 7.61 4.06
N ALA A 19 -9.67 8.17 3.18
CA ALA A 19 -9.97 8.26 1.75
C ALA A 19 -10.05 6.88 1.06
N GLY A 20 -9.38 5.88 1.61
CA GLY A 20 -9.51 4.50 1.15
C GLY A 20 -10.92 3.92 1.30
N LYS A 21 -11.75 4.50 2.17
CA LYS A 21 -13.12 4.04 2.48
C LYS A 21 -14.20 5.08 2.18
N ASP A 22 -13.83 6.35 2.14
CA ASP A 22 -14.75 7.48 1.93
C ASP A 22 -14.58 8.02 0.50
N ARG A 23 -15.55 7.74 -0.34
CA ARG A 23 -15.55 8.16 -1.74
C ARG A 23 -15.56 9.66 -1.91
N ALA A 24 -16.31 10.39 -1.11
CA ALA A 24 -16.38 11.85 -1.23
C ALA A 24 -15.05 12.51 -0.86
N LEU A 25 -14.38 12.00 0.17
CA LEU A 25 -13.05 12.43 0.55
C LEU A 25 -12.01 12.09 -0.54
N ALA A 26 -12.09 10.88 -1.11
CA ALA A 26 -11.24 10.46 -2.21
C ALA A 26 -11.40 11.37 -3.44
N ASP A 27 -12.62 11.67 -3.84
CA ASP A 27 -12.92 12.56 -4.96
C ASP A 27 -12.36 13.98 -4.72
N ALA A 28 -12.49 14.52 -3.51
CA ALA A 28 -11.95 15.84 -3.16
C ALA A 28 -10.42 15.88 -3.24
N ILE A 29 -9.74 14.86 -2.72
CA ILE A 29 -8.28 14.74 -2.79
C ILE A 29 -7.83 14.63 -4.26
N CYS A 30 -8.47 13.78 -5.03
CA CYS A 30 -8.14 13.58 -6.44
C CYS A 30 -8.33 14.87 -7.26
N ALA A 31 -9.40 15.62 -7.01
CA ALA A 31 -9.62 16.92 -7.67
C ALA A 31 -8.51 17.92 -7.34
N ALA A 32 -8.12 18.02 -6.07
CA ALA A 32 -7.03 18.90 -5.63
C ALA A 32 -5.68 18.50 -6.26
N VAL A 33 -5.38 17.20 -6.34
CA VAL A 33 -4.14 16.71 -6.99
C VAL A 33 -4.17 17.01 -8.49
N LYS A 34 -5.31 16.79 -9.15
CA LYS A 34 -5.45 17.08 -10.58
C LYS A 34 -5.23 18.54 -10.91
N GLU A 35 -5.67 19.45 -10.03
CA GLU A 35 -5.50 20.90 -10.19
C GLU A 35 -4.05 21.32 -9.91
N SER A 36 -3.45 20.81 -8.83
CA SER A 36 -2.12 21.25 -8.35
C SER A 36 -0.94 20.52 -9.00
N ALA A 37 -1.13 19.26 -9.39
CA ALA A 37 -0.09 18.39 -9.93
C ALA A 37 -0.64 17.37 -10.95
N PRO A 38 -1.11 17.82 -12.14
CA PRO A 38 -1.84 16.97 -13.08
C PRO A 38 -1.04 15.81 -13.67
N GLY A 39 0.28 15.82 -13.54
CA GLY A 39 1.17 14.73 -13.98
C GLY A 39 1.62 13.78 -12.87
N ALA A 40 1.16 13.98 -11.62
CA ALA A 40 1.57 13.15 -10.52
C ALA A 40 0.92 11.76 -10.57
N VAL A 41 1.71 10.70 -10.28
CA VAL A 41 1.19 9.36 -10.05
C VAL A 41 0.73 9.28 -8.59
N LEU A 42 -0.53 8.92 -8.37
CA LEU A 42 -1.11 8.83 -7.03
C LEU A 42 -0.98 7.41 -6.50
N LEU A 43 -0.22 7.23 -5.41
CA LEU A 43 -0.14 5.96 -4.70
C LEU A 43 -1.38 5.82 -3.81
N ALA A 44 -2.12 4.73 -3.99
CA ALA A 44 -3.34 4.46 -3.23
C ALA A 44 -3.46 2.99 -2.87
N LEU A 45 -4.04 2.69 -1.69
CA LEU A 45 -4.29 1.32 -1.27
C LEU A 45 -5.07 0.57 -2.35
N SER A 46 -4.53 -0.57 -2.76
CA SER A 46 -5.12 -1.40 -3.80
C SER A 46 -6.60 -1.72 -3.50
N GLY A 47 -7.44 -1.57 -4.50
CA GLY A 47 -8.88 -1.82 -4.41
C GLY A 47 -9.70 -0.79 -3.64
N SER A 48 -9.09 0.26 -3.10
CA SER A 48 -9.75 1.29 -2.29
C SER A 48 -10.62 2.26 -3.11
N GLU A 49 -11.46 3.06 -2.41
CA GLU A 49 -12.22 4.14 -3.04
C GLU A 49 -11.30 5.21 -3.65
N MET A 50 -10.09 5.39 -3.11
CA MET A 50 -9.10 6.30 -3.69
C MET A 50 -8.69 5.85 -5.11
N VAL A 51 -8.42 4.56 -5.33
CA VAL A 51 -8.09 4.03 -6.66
C VAL A 51 -9.23 4.29 -7.64
N LYS A 52 -10.48 4.04 -7.24
CA LYS A 52 -11.66 4.29 -8.07
C LYS A 52 -11.84 5.77 -8.39
N ALA A 53 -11.59 6.65 -7.42
CA ALA A 53 -11.68 8.10 -7.61
C ALA A 53 -10.62 8.62 -8.60
N VAL A 54 -9.37 8.18 -8.45
CA VAL A 54 -8.26 8.54 -9.35
C VAL A 54 -8.56 8.12 -10.79
N GLN A 55 -9.02 6.88 -10.97
CA GLN A 55 -9.41 6.33 -12.29
C GLN A 55 -10.56 7.12 -12.92
N ALA A 56 -11.56 7.51 -12.12
CA ALA A 56 -12.73 8.25 -12.60
C ALA A 56 -12.39 9.61 -13.20
N ILE A 57 -11.31 10.25 -12.74
CA ILE A 57 -10.88 11.56 -13.26
C ILE A 57 -9.69 11.47 -14.21
N GLY A 58 -9.21 10.27 -14.51
CA GLY A 58 -8.13 10.01 -15.47
C GLY A 58 -6.75 10.46 -15.01
N LEU A 59 -6.47 10.46 -13.70
CA LEU A 59 -5.11 10.61 -13.19
C LEU A 59 -4.38 9.26 -13.20
N PRO A 60 -3.04 9.26 -13.32
CA PRO A 60 -2.25 8.06 -13.11
C PRO A 60 -2.36 7.57 -11.66
N VAL A 61 -2.51 6.27 -11.48
CA VAL A 61 -2.57 5.64 -10.15
C VAL A 61 -1.63 4.44 -10.09
N ALA A 62 -0.96 4.26 -8.95
CA ALA A 62 -0.25 3.05 -8.60
C ALA A 62 -0.94 2.40 -7.39
N ASN A 63 -1.31 1.14 -7.55
CA ASN A 63 -1.93 0.36 -6.49
C ASN A 63 -0.86 -0.05 -5.47
N GLU A 64 -0.96 0.49 -4.28
CA GLU A 64 -0.03 0.20 -3.20
C GLU A 64 -0.50 -0.99 -2.38
N VAL A 65 0.42 -1.91 -2.10
CA VAL A 65 0.23 -3.02 -1.16
C VAL A 65 1.24 -2.92 -0.02
N PHE A 66 0.96 -3.57 1.09
CA PHE A 66 1.75 -3.49 2.31
C PHE A 66 2.34 -4.86 2.63
N ALA A 67 3.68 -4.93 2.73
CA ALA A 67 4.39 -6.16 3.02
C ALA A 67 4.07 -6.72 4.41
N ASP A 68 4.00 -5.84 5.40
CA ASP A 68 3.96 -6.12 6.83
C ASP A 68 2.57 -5.93 7.48
N ARG A 69 1.50 -5.80 6.66
CA ARG A 69 0.15 -5.53 7.17
C ARG A 69 -0.82 -6.67 6.85
N GLY A 70 -1.68 -6.97 7.83
CA GLY A 70 -2.83 -7.84 7.61
C GLY A 70 -3.92 -7.16 6.78
N TYR A 71 -4.62 -7.97 5.99
CA TYR A 71 -5.76 -7.55 5.18
C TYR A 71 -7.05 -8.17 5.70
N ARG A 72 -8.17 -7.48 5.53
CA ARG A 72 -9.52 -8.00 5.73
C ARG A 72 -10.08 -8.55 4.43
N PRO A 73 -11.16 -9.35 4.48
CA PRO A 73 -11.82 -9.87 3.27
C PRO A 73 -12.32 -8.80 2.30
N ASP A 74 -12.57 -7.58 2.79
CA ASP A 74 -12.98 -6.42 1.98
C ASP A 74 -11.79 -5.67 1.34
N GLY A 75 -10.56 -6.17 1.51
CA GLY A 75 -9.32 -5.55 1.02
C GLY A 75 -8.79 -4.41 1.88
N SER A 76 -9.48 -4.01 2.92
CA SER A 76 -8.99 -3.00 3.86
C SER A 76 -7.93 -3.57 4.79
N LEU A 77 -7.03 -2.70 5.29
CA LEU A 77 -6.04 -3.11 6.28
C LEU A 77 -6.68 -3.40 7.63
N VAL A 78 -6.20 -4.44 8.31
CA VAL A 78 -6.56 -4.72 9.71
C VAL A 78 -6.12 -3.55 10.58
N PRO A 79 -6.97 -3.01 11.48
CA PRO A 79 -6.64 -1.88 12.33
C PRO A 79 -5.42 -2.15 13.20
N ARG A 80 -4.51 -1.18 13.32
CA ARG A 80 -3.34 -1.30 14.21
C ARG A 80 -3.79 -1.52 15.65
N GLY A 81 -3.05 -2.33 16.39
CA GLY A 81 -3.36 -2.65 17.79
C GLY A 81 -4.40 -3.78 17.97
N THR A 82 -4.86 -4.39 16.88
CA THR A 82 -5.64 -5.63 16.94
C THR A 82 -4.78 -6.83 16.51
N PRO A 83 -5.13 -8.06 16.89
CA PRO A 83 -4.48 -9.26 16.37
C PRO A 83 -4.44 -9.24 14.83
N ASP A 84 -3.44 -9.85 14.25
CA ASP A 84 -3.24 -9.97 12.79
C ASP A 84 -3.05 -8.64 12.04
N ALA A 85 -2.86 -7.52 12.75
CA ALA A 85 -2.63 -6.22 12.13
C ALA A 85 -1.26 -6.09 11.47
N MET A 86 -0.27 -6.78 12.04
CA MET A 86 1.12 -6.77 11.58
C MET A 86 1.59 -8.19 11.30
N ILE A 87 2.36 -8.34 10.24
CA ILE A 87 3.09 -9.57 9.91
C ILE A 87 4.52 -9.39 10.43
N GLU A 88 4.87 -10.11 11.47
CA GLU A 88 6.17 -9.95 12.16
C GLU A 88 7.25 -10.86 11.58
N ASP A 89 6.85 -11.97 10.96
CA ASP A 89 7.75 -12.91 10.31
C ASP A 89 8.17 -12.38 8.95
N GLU A 90 9.48 -12.17 8.76
CA GLU A 90 10.03 -11.61 7.52
C GLU A 90 9.82 -12.55 6.32
N ASP A 91 9.95 -13.86 6.52
CA ASP A 91 9.83 -14.83 5.44
C ASP A 91 8.38 -14.98 4.99
N GLU A 92 7.44 -14.93 5.93
CA GLU A 92 6.01 -14.85 5.63
C GLU A 92 5.69 -13.58 4.85
N ALA A 93 6.17 -12.42 5.30
CA ALA A 93 5.92 -11.15 4.62
C ALA A 93 6.49 -11.14 3.20
N ILE A 94 7.70 -11.68 2.98
CA ILE A 94 8.30 -11.81 1.65
C ILE A 94 7.46 -12.74 0.75
N ALA A 95 7.06 -13.91 1.25
CA ALA A 95 6.22 -14.84 0.48
C ALA A 95 4.88 -14.20 0.08
N ARG A 96 4.26 -13.44 0.98
CA ARG A 96 3.03 -12.69 0.72
C ARG A 96 3.22 -11.63 -0.37
N VAL A 97 4.33 -10.87 -0.32
CA VAL A 97 4.65 -9.86 -1.36
C VAL A 97 4.82 -10.50 -2.72
N ILE A 98 5.58 -11.60 -2.81
CA ILE A 98 5.74 -12.34 -4.06
C ILE A 98 4.38 -12.75 -4.60
N ARG A 99 3.51 -13.31 -3.76
CA ARG A 99 2.18 -13.74 -4.14
C ARG A 99 1.28 -12.59 -4.60
N MET A 100 1.32 -11.43 -3.91
CA MET A 100 0.58 -10.23 -4.32
C MET A 100 0.99 -9.76 -5.71
N VAL A 101 2.30 -9.76 -6.00
CA VAL A 101 2.85 -9.25 -7.27
C VAL A 101 2.66 -10.25 -8.41
N THR A 102 2.90 -11.56 -8.17
CA THR A 102 2.92 -12.58 -9.23
C THR A 102 1.55 -13.22 -9.49
N GLU A 103 0.73 -13.39 -8.44
CA GLU A 103 -0.57 -14.05 -8.53
C GLU A 103 -1.75 -13.06 -8.45
N GLY A 104 -1.50 -11.81 -8.04
CA GLY A 104 -2.57 -10.84 -7.81
C GLY A 104 -3.50 -11.23 -6.64
N LYS A 105 -2.96 -11.87 -5.60
CA LYS A 105 -3.73 -12.38 -4.47
C LYS A 105 -3.04 -12.15 -3.14
N VAL A 106 -3.83 -11.94 -2.09
CA VAL A 106 -3.37 -11.95 -0.70
C VAL A 106 -4.37 -12.70 0.19
N THR A 107 -3.88 -13.42 1.18
CA THR A 107 -4.73 -14.08 2.17
C THR A 107 -5.14 -13.07 3.24
N ALA A 108 -6.45 -12.90 3.43
CA ALA A 108 -7.03 -12.07 4.47
C ALA A 108 -6.92 -12.74 5.86
N ASN A 109 -7.20 -11.98 6.91
CA ASN A 109 -7.08 -12.45 8.29
C ASN A 109 -8.08 -13.54 8.70
N ASP A 110 -9.11 -13.80 7.90
CA ASP A 110 -10.03 -14.93 8.06
C ASP A 110 -9.63 -16.17 7.25
N GLY A 111 -8.48 -16.13 6.57
CA GLY A 111 -7.96 -17.21 5.74
C GLY A 111 -8.47 -17.21 4.29
N THR A 112 -9.34 -16.27 3.89
CA THR A 112 -9.80 -16.19 2.51
C THR A 112 -8.79 -15.49 1.61
N ASP A 113 -8.69 -15.95 0.36
CA ASP A 113 -7.89 -15.26 -0.66
C ASP A 113 -8.72 -14.17 -1.33
N ILE A 114 -8.18 -12.97 -1.35
CA ILE A 114 -8.76 -11.82 -2.04
C ILE A 114 -7.88 -11.41 -3.21
N ALA A 115 -8.49 -10.92 -4.28
CA ALA A 115 -7.78 -10.34 -5.41
C ALA A 115 -7.16 -8.98 -5.02
N ILE A 116 -5.91 -8.74 -5.44
CA ILE A 116 -5.20 -7.50 -5.19
C ILE A 116 -4.33 -7.14 -6.40
N GLN A 117 -4.19 -5.87 -6.70
CA GLN A 117 -3.24 -5.38 -7.69
C GLN A 117 -2.06 -4.73 -6.97
N ALA A 118 -0.84 -5.08 -7.32
CA ALA A 118 0.38 -4.58 -6.68
C ALA A 118 1.27 -3.89 -7.72
N ASP A 119 1.20 -2.56 -7.77
CA ASP A 119 2.09 -1.72 -8.59
C ASP A 119 3.23 -1.15 -7.74
N SER A 120 3.02 -1.06 -6.41
CA SER A 120 4.00 -0.59 -5.43
C SER A 120 3.87 -1.38 -4.13
N VAL A 121 5.00 -1.65 -3.47
CA VAL A 121 5.06 -2.32 -2.17
C VAL A 121 5.55 -1.35 -1.11
N CYS A 122 4.71 -1.08 -0.11
CA CYS A 122 5.06 -0.29 1.05
C CYS A 122 5.75 -1.18 2.11
N VAL A 123 6.90 -0.70 2.59
CA VAL A 123 7.61 -1.29 3.72
C VAL A 123 7.84 -0.21 4.76
N HIS A 124 7.49 -0.47 6.02
CA HIS A 124 7.68 0.52 7.09
C HIS A 124 9.13 0.57 7.55
N GLY A 125 9.67 1.80 7.64
CA GLY A 125 11.08 2.07 7.90
C GLY A 125 11.45 2.33 9.37
N ASP A 126 10.52 2.13 10.30
CA ASP A 126 10.66 2.48 11.73
C ASP A 126 11.37 1.39 12.58
N GLY A 127 11.73 0.27 11.99
CA GLY A 127 12.46 -0.80 12.66
C GLY A 127 13.96 -0.83 12.33
N PRO A 128 14.81 -1.32 13.25
CA PRO A 128 16.26 -1.40 13.03
C PRO A 128 16.66 -2.33 11.88
N LYS A 129 15.76 -3.20 11.42
CA LYS A 129 15.97 -4.15 10.31
C LYS A 129 15.33 -3.71 9.00
N ALA A 130 14.69 -2.54 8.95
CA ALA A 130 13.89 -2.11 7.80
C ALA A 130 14.68 -2.10 6.47
N LEU A 131 15.93 -1.63 6.47
CA LEU A 131 16.77 -1.63 5.28
C LEU A 131 17.05 -3.06 4.79
N ALA A 132 17.46 -3.96 5.67
CA ALA A 132 17.73 -5.35 5.31
C ALA A 132 16.44 -6.06 4.80
N PHE A 133 15.29 -5.72 5.35
CA PHE A 133 14.01 -6.25 4.90
C PHE A 133 13.64 -5.77 3.49
N VAL A 134 13.83 -4.49 3.18
CA VAL A 134 13.64 -3.95 1.82
C VAL A 134 14.56 -4.63 0.81
N GLU A 135 15.84 -4.82 1.17
CA GLU A 135 16.82 -5.50 0.32
C GLU A 135 16.40 -6.96 0.04
N LYS A 136 15.93 -7.69 1.07
CA LYS A 136 15.44 -9.07 0.91
C LYS A 136 14.20 -9.13 0.01
N ILE A 137 13.23 -8.24 0.20
CA ILE A 137 12.03 -8.16 -0.66
C ILE A 137 12.46 -7.88 -2.11
N GLY A 138 13.34 -6.90 -2.33
CA GLY A 138 13.84 -6.56 -3.66
C GLY A 138 14.52 -7.73 -4.35
N ALA A 139 15.43 -8.43 -3.65
CA ALA A 139 16.11 -9.61 -4.16
C ALA A 139 15.12 -10.75 -4.48
N ALA A 140 14.13 -10.98 -3.61
CA ALA A 140 13.14 -12.04 -3.81
C ALA A 140 12.22 -11.75 -5.02
N LEU A 141 11.78 -10.49 -5.21
CA LEU A 141 11.00 -10.08 -6.38
C LEU A 141 11.80 -10.24 -7.68
N GLN A 142 13.07 -9.83 -7.70
CA GLN A 142 13.95 -10.02 -8.85
C GLN A 142 14.15 -11.49 -9.17
N ALA A 143 14.36 -12.34 -8.16
CA ALA A 143 14.47 -13.79 -8.33
C ALA A 143 13.17 -14.42 -8.88
N ALA A 144 12.01 -13.83 -8.57
CA ALA A 144 10.73 -14.20 -9.14
C ALA A 144 10.47 -13.62 -10.55
N GLY A 145 11.44 -12.94 -11.16
CA GLY A 145 11.34 -12.37 -12.50
C GLY A 145 10.64 -11.02 -12.57
N VAL A 146 10.45 -10.34 -11.44
CA VAL A 146 9.79 -9.02 -11.37
C VAL A 146 10.85 -7.93 -11.62
N GLU A 147 10.57 -7.04 -12.57
CA GLU A 147 11.38 -5.85 -12.81
C GLU A 147 11.01 -4.74 -11.81
N LEU A 148 12.00 -4.25 -11.07
CA LEU A 148 11.83 -3.11 -10.16
C LEU A 148 12.25 -1.82 -10.84
N LYS A 149 11.34 -0.84 -10.93
CA LYS A 149 11.61 0.47 -11.53
C LYS A 149 10.84 1.58 -10.82
N ALA A 150 11.33 2.81 -10.94
CA ALA A 150 10.57 4.00 -10.53
C ALA A 150 9.41 4.28 -11.50
N PHE A 151 8.39 5.00 -10.99
CA PHE A 151 7.26 5.47 -11.79
C PHE A 151 7.66 6.61 -12.74
#